data_a293d30d6665b8b217d418960ae11551
#
_entry.id   a293d30d6665b8b217d418960ae11551
#
_cell.length_a   1.000
_cell.length_b   1.000
_cell.length_c   1.000
_cell.angle_alpha   90.00
_cell.angle_beta   90.00
_cell.angle_gamma   90.00
#
_symmetry.space_group_name_H-M   'P 1'
#
loop_
_entity.id
_entity.type
_entity.pdbx_description
1 polymer ?
#
loop_
_entity_poly.entity_id
_entity_poly.type
_entity_poly.pdbx_seq_one_letter_code
_entity_poly.pdbx_strand_id
1 'polypeptide(L)'
;NQLLSLKNNNNLEEFVLVGAAFKENTDDLRNSPTLDIYKILDDMGEQVTILDTEIEVPNHNYISSVEDVASKSLISIMYPINDELDKKLLDYTSQNKCIIYYPWR
;
A
#
# COMPACT_ATOMS: atom_id res chain seq x y z
N ASN A 1 -8.31 5.96 13.74
CA ASN A 1 -7.16 5.56 12.95
C ASN A 1 -6.88 6.60 11.87
N GLN A 2 -5.62 7.02 11.77
CA GLN A 2 -5.21 8.08 10.84
C GLN A 2 -5.47 7.69 9.37
N LEU A 3 -5.24 6.43 9.01
CA LEU A 3 -5.49 5.96 7.65
C LEU A 3 -6.97 6.02 7.28
N LEU A 4 -7.85 5.63 8.20
CA LEU A 4 -9.29 5.72 7.97
C LEU A 4 -9.73 7.16 7.79
N SER A 5 -9.22 8.07 8.61
CA SER A 5 -9.54 9.49 8.50
C SER A 5 -9.10 10.06 7.16
N LEU A 6 -7.90 9.73 6.70
CA LEU A 6 -7.40 10.19 5.40
C LEU A 6 -8.26 9.66 4.26
N LYS A 7 -8.62 8.38 4.31
CA LYS A 7 -9.46 7.77 3.28
C LYS A 7 -10.82 8.44 3.21
N ASN A 8 -11.49 8.60 4.35
CA ASN A 8 -12.84 9.15 4.40
C ASN A 8 -12.88 10.64 4.06
N ASN A 9 -11.90 11.41 4.54
CA ASN A 9 -11.85 12.85 4.29
C ASN A 9 -11.58 13.18 2.83
N ASN A 10 -11.01 12.27 2.07
CA ASN A 10 -10.67 12.47 0.66
C ASN A 10 -11.54 11.64 -0.28
N ASN A 11 -12.60 11.02 0.23
CA ASN A 11 -13.55 10.21 -0.56
C ASN A 11 -12.86 9.09 -1.33
N LEU A 12 -11.87 8.47 -0.71
CA LEU A 12 -11.17 7.32 -1.28
C LEU A 12 -11.91 6.04 -0.93
N GLU A 13 -11.73 5.01 -1.75
CA GLU A 13 -12.52 3.78 -1.63
C GLU A 13 -11.70 2.59 -1.14
N GLU A 14 -10.39 2.59 -1.39
CA GLU A 14 -9.53 1.44 -1.12
C GLU A 14 -8.22 1.86 -0.47
N PHE A 15 -7.59 0.90 0.21
CA PHE A 15 -6.23 1.04 0.72
C PHE A 15 -5.26 0.22 -0.14
N VAL A 16 -4.11 0.79 -0.44
CA VAL A 16 -2.99 0.06 -1.02
C VAL A 16 -1.78 0.24 -0.10
N LEU A 17 -1.27 -0.86 0.42
CA LEU A 17 -0.09 -0.85 1.30
C LEU A 17 1.13 -1.24 0.46
N VAL A 18 2.11 -0.36 0.37
CA VAL A 18 3.28 -0.59 -0.47
C VAL A 18 4.43 -1.11 0.38
N GLY A 19 4.90 -2.30 0.03
CA GLY A 19 5.99 -2.96 0.72
C GLY A 19 5.52 -3.97 1.74
N ALA A 20 5.77 -5.25 1.50
CA ALA A 20 5.34 -6.33 2.39
C ALA A 20 6.43 -6.74 3.38
N ALA A 21 7.71 -6.63 3.01
CA ALA A 21 8.83 -7.04 3.84
C ALA A 21 9.70 -5.86 4.25
N PHE A 22 10.19 -5.89 5.48
CA PHE A 22 10.96 -4.79 6.06
C PHE A 22 12.33 -4.59 5.40
N LYS A 23 13.02 -5.67 5.05
CA LYS A 23 14.39 -5.58 4.51
C LYS A 23 14.42 -5.86 3.03
N GLU A 24 15.26 -5.11 2.30
CA GLU A 24 15.53 -5.39 0.91
C GLU A 24 16.10 -6.79 0.75
N ASN A 25 15.80 -7.43 -0.37
CA ASN A 25 16.30 -8.75 -0.74
C ASN A 25 15.93 -9.85 0.25
N THR A 26 14.83 -9.68 0.98
CA THR A 26 14.29 -10.73 1.83
C THR A 26 12.82 -10.93 1.55
N ASP A 27 12.38 -12.18 1.58
CA ASP A 27 10.97 -12.55 1.48
C ASP A 27 10.36 -12.92 2.83
N ASP A 28 11.05 -12.58 3.92
CA ASP A 28 10.57 -12.88 5.26
C ASP A 28 9.41 -11.95 5.64
N LEU A 29 8.22 -12.52 5.71
CA LEU A 29 7.00 -11.78 6.02
C LEU A 29 6.64 -11.84 7.51
N ARG A 30 7.43 -12.51 8.32
CA ARG A 30 7.17 -12.60 9.76
C ARG A 30 7.34 -11.22 10.42
N ASN A 31 6.43 -10.90 11.31
CA ASN A 31 6.43 -9.62 12.03
C ASN A 31 6.38 -8.41 11.11
N SER A 32 5.78 -8.56 9.92
CA SER A 32 5.63 -7.46 8.98
C SER A 32 4.58 -6.47 9.47
N PRO A 33 4.93 -5.19 9.71
CA PRO A 33 3.93 -4.18 10.03
C PRO A 33 2.87 -4.03 8.95
N THR A 34 3.25 -4.25 7.69
CA THR A 34 2.29 -4.20 6.58
C THR A 34 1.21 -5.25 6.73
N LEU A 35 1.59 -6.49 7.06
CA LEU A 35 0.61 -7.55 7.24
C LEU A 35 -0.26 -7.32 8.47
N ASP A 36 0.28 -6.73 9.54
CA ASP A 36 -0.50 -6.37 10.71
C ASP A 36 -1.56 -5.33 10.37
N ILE A 37 -1.20 -4.29 9.64
CA ILE A 37 -2.14 -3.25 9.19
C ILE A 37 -3.16 -3.85 8.23
N TYR A 38 -2.72 -4.71 7.31
CA TYR A 38 -3.62 -5.40 6.37
C TYR A 38 -4.72 -6.15 7.13
N LYS A 39 -4.31 -6.92 8.15
CA LYS A 39 -5.25 -7.71 8.93
C LYS A 39 -6.27 -6.82 9.64
N ILE A 40 -5.81 -5.74 10.25
CA ILE A 40 -6.70 -4.80 10.95
C ILE A 40 -7.72 -4.21 9.99
N LEU A 41 -7.28 -3.73 8.82
CA LEU A 41 -8.18 -3.13 7.84
C LEU A 41 -9.14 -4.16 7.24
N ASP A 42 -8.65 -5.35 6.96
CA ASP A 42 -9.48 -6.43 6.42
C ASP A 42 -10.55 -6.85 7.44
N ASP A 43 -10.17 -6.99 8.71
CA ASP A 43 -11.11 -7.33 9.79
C ASP A 43 -12.18 -6.25 9.98
N MET A 44 -11.87 -5.01 9.64
CA MET A 44 -12.83 -3.89 9.69
C MET A 44 -13.74 -3.81 8.47
N GLY A 45 -13.60 -4.73 7.52
CA GLY A 45 -14.39 -4.73 6.30
C GLY A 45 -13.91 -3.77 5.24
N GLU A 46 -12.70 -3.21 5.38
CA GLU A 46 -12.15 -2.30 4.40
C GLU A 46 -11.53 -3.06 3.21
N GLN A 47 -11.57 -2.44 2.04
CA GLN A 47 -10.91 -2.99 0.86
C GLN A 47 -9.42 -2.64 0.93
N VAL A 48 -8.56 -3.65 1.00
CA VAL A 48 -7.12 -3.46 1.16
C VAL A 48 -6.35 -4.39 0.24
N THR A 49 -5.29 -3.87 -0.37
CA THR A 49 -4.41 -4.61 -1.29
C THR A 49 -2.96 -4.27 -0.96
N ILE A 50 -2.07 -5.23 -1.11
CA ILE A 50 -0.63 -5.02 -0.93
C ILE A 50 0.01 -4.88 -2.31
N LEU A 51 0.83 -3.85 -2.48
CA LEU A 51 1.66 -3.69 -3.68
C LEU A 51 3.10 -4.01 -3.32
N ASP A 52 3.66 -5.02 -3.94
CA ASP A 52 5.07 -5.34 -3.81
C ASP A 52 5.61 -5.82 -5.16
N THR A 53 6.62 -5.13 -5.68
CA THR A 53 7.18 -5.42 -6.99
C THR A 53 8.26 -6.50 -6.95
N GLU A 54 8.68 -6.92 -5.76
CA GLU A 54 9.83 -7.83 -5.59
C GLU A 54 9.47 -9.17 -5.00
N ILE A 55 8.47 -9.24 -4.11
CA ILE A 55 8.10 -10.50 -3.47
C ILE A 55 6.62 -10.79 -3.64
N GLU A 56 6.29 -12.08 -3.61
CA GLU A 56 4.91 -12.53 -3.61
C GLU A 56 4.36 -12.50 -2.19
N VAL A 57 3.07 -12.23 -2.05
CA VAL A 57 2.39 -12.16 -0.75
C VAL A 57 1.23 -13.16 -0.78
N PRO A 58 1.50 -14.46 -0.58
CA PRO A 58 0.45 -15.46 -0.67
C PRO A 58 -0.63 -15.27 0.40
N ASN A 59 -1.84 -15.70 0.09
CA ASN A 59 -3.02 -15.64 0.97
C ASN A 59 -3.48 -14.22 1.31
N HIS A 60 -3.07 -13.22 0.52
CA HIS A 60 -3.50 -11.84 0.69
C HIS A 60 -3.89 -11.26 -0.68
N ASN A 61 -4.70 -10.21 -0.68
CA ASN A 61 -4.93 -9.45 -1.89
C ASN A 61 -3.62 -8.71 -2.22
N TYR A 62 -3.05 -9.02 -3.37
CA TYR A 62 -1.74 -8.48 -3.70
C TYR A 62 -1.62 -8.21 -5.19
N ILE A 63 -0.90 -7.14 -5.51
CA ILE A 63 -0.56 -6.77 -6.88
C ILE A 63 0.95 -6.53 -6.96
N SER A 64 1.52 -6.76 -8.14
CA SER A 64 2.96 -6.62 -8.36
C SER A 64 3.33 -5.44 -9.23
N SER A 65 2.36 -4.65 -9.67
CA SER A 65 2.58 -3.56 -10.61
C SER A 65 1.76 -2.33 -10.23
N VAL A 66 2.37 -1.15 -10.38
CA VAL A 66 1.68 0.13 -10.12
C VAL A 66 0.45 0.28 -11.01
N GLU A 67 0.50 -0.24 -12.23
CA GLU A 67 -0.61 -0.14 -13.18
C GLU A 67 -1.87 -0.87 -12.70
N ASP A 68 -1.72 -1.79 -11.76
CA ASP A 68 -2.87 -2.55 -11.21
C ASP A 68 -3.53 -1.86 -10.01
N VAL A 69 -3.01 -0.72 -9.57
CA VAL A 69 -3.61 0.04 -8.46
C VAL A 69 -4.94 0.64 -8.92
N ALA A 70 -5.99 0.42 -8.12
CA ALA A 70 -7.30 0.98 -8.42
C ALA A 70 -7.31 2.49 -8.22
N SER A 71 -8.14 3.20 -9.01
CA SER A 71 -8.36 4.64 -8.78
C SER A 71 -9.06 4.84 -7.43
N LYS A 72 -8.95 6.04 -6.88
CA LYS A 72 -9.50 6.41 -5.57
C LYS A 72 -8.93 5.56 -4.44
N SER A 73 -7.63 5.27 -4.51
CA SER A 73 -6.93 4.52 -3.47
C SER A 73 -6.11 5.44 -2.57
N LEU A 74 -6.07 5.10 -1.29
CA LEU A 74 -5.08 5.66 -0.37
C LEU A 74 -3.87 4.74 -0.40
N ILE A 75 -2.77 5.23 -0.94
CA ILE A 75 -1.53 4.48 -1.10
C ILE A 75 -0.63 4.79 0.08
N SER A 76 -0.43 3.83 0.97
CA SER A 76 0.41 4.00 2.14
C SER A 76 1.76 3.33 1.88
N ILE A 77 2.82 4.14 1.88
CA ILE A 77 4.19 3.63 1.70
C ILE A 77 4.69 3.16 3.06
N MET A 78 4.73 1.84 3.24
CA MET A 78 5.02 1.24 4.55
C MET A 78 6.50 1.24 4.90
N TYR A 79 7.38 1.21 3.88
CA TYR A 79 8.83 1.23 4.05
C TYR A 79 9.45 2.15 3.03
N PRO A 80 10.68 2.64 3.25
CA PRO A 80 11.39 3.38 2.19
C PRO A 80 11.48 2.54 0.91
N ILE A 81 11.07 3.11 -0.21
CA ILE A 81 11.09 2.46 -1.52
C ILE A 81 12.14 3.13 -2.41
N ASN A 82 12.54 2.46 -3.48
CA ASN A 82 13.50 3.04 -4.41
C ASN A 82 12.88 4.20 -5.20
N ASP A 83 13.75 5.05 -5.76
CA ASP A 83 13.32 6.25 -6.46
C ASP A 83 12.47 5.95 -7.69
N GLU A 84 12.75 4.85 -8.38
CA GLU A 84 11.98 4.45 -9.57
C GLU A 84 10.54 4.14 -9.22
N LEU A 85 10.33 3.36 -8.16
CA LEU A 85 8.97 3.03 -7.72
C LEU A 85 8.26 4.26 -7.18
N ASP A 86 8.95 5.10 -6.42
CA ASP A 86 8.37 6.34 -5.89
C ASP A 86 7.91 7.25 -7.02
N LYS A 87 8.73 7.40 -8.06
CA LYS A 87 8.38 8.21 -9.23
C LYS A 87 7.18 7.64 -9.97
N LYS A 88 7.13 6.32 -10.17
CA LYS A 88 5.98 5.68 -10.82
C LYS A 88 4.68 5.92 -10.04
N LEU A 89 4.74 5.83 -8.72
CA LEU A 89 3.57 6.08 -7.88
C LEU A 89 3.13 7.53 -7.96
N LEU A 90 4.08 8.48 -7.94
CA LEU A 90 3.75 9.90 -8.07
C LEU A 90 3.12 10.20 -9.43
N ASP A 91 3.65 9.64 -10.51
CA ASP A 91 3.09 9.80 -11.84
C ASP A 91 1.68 9.21 -11.91
N TYR A 92 1.48 8.06 -11.31
CA TYR A 92 0.17 7.41 -11.28
C TYR A 92 -0.86 8.27 -10.54
N THR A 93 -0.50 8.82 -9.38
CA THR A 93 -1.44 9.62 -8.59
C THR A 93 -1.81 10.92 -9.28
N SER A 94 -0.93 11.47 -10.14
CA SER A 94 -1.24 12.68 -10.91
C SER A 94 -2.32 12.44 -11.96
N GLN A 95 -2.50 11.18 -12.38
CA GLN A 95 -3.45 10.80 -13.44
C GLN A 95 -4.71 10.12 -12.89
N ASN A 96 -4.70 9.73 -11.63
CA ASN A 96 -5.78 9.00 -10.98
C ASN A 96 -6.11 9.68 -9.66
N LYS A 97 -7.31 9.47 -9.14
CA LYS A 97 -7.73 10.10 -7.89
C LYS A 97 -7.21 9.30 -6.69
N CYS A 98 -5.89 9.32 -6.51
CA CYS A 98 -5.21 8.62 -5.42
C CYS A 98 -4.42 9.60 -4.58
N ILE A 99 -4.16 9.23 -3.32
CA ILE A 99 -3.32 10.00 -2.40
C ILE A 99 -2.22 9.08 -1.88
N ILE A 100 -1.01 9.59 -1.80
CA ILE A 100 0.12 8.86 -1.21
C ILE A 100 0.35 9.36 0.20
N TYR A 101 0.54 8.45 1.13
CA TYR A 101 0.82 8.73 2.52
C TYR A 101 2.06 7.97 2.97
N TYR A 102 2.94 8.65 3.71
CA TYR A 102 4.19 8.07 4.24
C TYR A 102 4.10 8.05 5.76
N PRO A 103 3.71 6.92 6.38
CA PRO A 103 3.54 6.86 7.84
C PRO A 103 4.82 7.14 8.65
N TRP A 104 6.00 6.95 8.01
CA TRP A 104 7.31 7.08 8.65
C TRP A 104 7.98 8.44 8.43
N ARG A 105 7.33 9.34 7.73
CA ARG A 105 7.82 10.72 7.53
C ARG A 105 7.20 11.69 8.51
#